data_441532f4e1c83bc08d69e3aa9b4610c7
#
_entry.id   441532f4e1c83bc08d69e3aa9b4610c7
#
_cell.length_a   1.000
_cell.length_b   1.000
_cell.length_c   1.000
_cell.angle_alpha   90.00
_cell.angle_beta   90.00
_cell.angle_gamma   90.00
#
_symmetry.space_group_name_H-M   'P 1'
#
loop_
_entity.id
_entity.type
_entity.pdbx_description
1 polymer ?
#
loop_
_entity_poly.entity_id
_entity_poly.type
_entity_poly.pdbx_seq_one_letter_code
_entity_poly.pdbx_strand_id
1 'polypeptide(L)'
;DVSSYTATLSFNTGSANYIENVFSYDAQTSVGAGGTAVPVYLYANFKNAQSSLNWVGTEAISASVDTINFANTDYSNAETPTVQSQMINGARFNLFKIKTRSHGSNVNDDFYVVLSNVKAAGSIAGSDYGSFSLAVHKVDDGSLLESWHNLSFDATSTNYLPRVIGDRYVTIDTNGKLTYNGDWPNLSKHIYVSDY
;
A
#
# COMPACT_ATOMS: atom_id res chain seq x y z
N ASP A 1 20.45 21.79 -5.50
CA ASP A 1 21.56 21.00 -6.08
C ASP A 1 21.53 19.63 -5.43
N VAL A 2 21.05 18.65 -6.17
CA VAL A 2 21.16 17.23 -5.76
C VAL A 2 22.51 16.76 -6.27
N SER A 3 23.51 16.70 -5.38
CA SER A 3 24.79 16.10 -5.71
C SER A 3 24.57 14.58 -5.85
N SER A 4 24.84 14.03 -7.04
CA SER A 4 24.87 12.59 -7.24
C SER A 4 25.96 11.96 -6.35
N TYR A 5 25.58 10.97 -5.55
CA TYR A 5 26.51 10.20 -4.75
C TYR A 5 26.66 8.79 -5.35
N THR A 6 27.89 8.41 -5.63
CA THR A 6 28.20 7.07 -6.14
C THR A 6 28.94 6.29 -5.05
N ALA A 7 28.39 5.15 -4.64
CA ALA A 7 29.03 4.24 -3.69
C ALA A 7 29.44 2.95 -4.41
N THR A 8 30.67 2.49 -4.14
CA THR A 8 31.15 1.18 -4.59
C THR A 8 30.84 0.17 -3.50
N LEU A 9 30.12 -0.90 -3.84
CA LEU A 9 29.69 -1.93 -2.90
C LEU A 9 30.37 -3.26 -3.22
N SER A 10 30.71 -4.02 -2.19
CA SER A 10 31.26 -5.36 -2.28
C SER A 10 30.46 -6.35 -1.42
N PHE A 11 30.29 -7.57 -1.89
CA PHE A 11 29.73 -8.68 -1.10
C PHE A 11 30.80 -9.47 -0.34
N ASN A 12 32.08 -9.13 -0.49
CA ASN A 12 33.16 -9.71 0.31
C ASN A 12 33.10 -9.13 1.72
N THR A 13 32.78 -9.96 2.71
CA THR A 13 32.71 -9.57 4.13
C THR A 13 34.02 -8.98 4.69
N GLY A 14 35.15 -9.31 4.09
CA GLY A 14 36.44 -8.74 4.44
C GLY A 14 36.78 -7.41 3.76
N SER A 15 35.91 -6.91 2.88
CA SER A 15 36.13 -5.63 2.18
C SER A 15 35.66 -4.45 3.02
N ALA A 16 36.40 -3.34 2.97
CA ALA A 16 35.97 -2.07 3.56
C ALA A 16 34.64 -1.55 2.93
N ASN A 17 34.39 -1.94 1.68
CA ASN A 17 33.21 -1.59 0.95
C ASN A 17 32.09 -2.67 1.05
N TYR A 18 32.18 -3.57 2.03
CA TYR A 18 31.13 -4.54 2.26
C TYR A 18 29.79 -3.85 2.47
N ILE A 19 28.73 -4.38 1.83
CA ILE A 19 27.44 -3.72 1.75
C ILE A 19 26.87 -3.34 3.13
N GLU A 20 27.03 -4.18 4.14
CA GLU A 20 26.57 -3.87 5.51
C GLU A 20 27.43 -2.80 6.20
N ASN A 21 28.69 -2.64 5.81
CA ASN A 21 29.55 -1.58 6.32
C ASN A 21 29.22 -0.23 5.66
N VAL A 22 28.79 -0.24 4.41
CA VAL A 22 28.43 0.98 3.66
C VAL A 22 27.01 1.43 3.96
N PHE A 23 26.08 0.47 4.11
CA PHE A 23 24.68 0.70 4.45
C PHE A 23 24.37 0.12 5.82
N SER A 24 24.98 0.66 6.88
CA SER A 24 24.70 0.17 8.23
C SER A 24 23.21 0.33 8.61
N TYR A 25 22.75 -0.50 9.54
CA TYR A 25 21.37 -0.41 10.08
C TYR A 25 21.11 0.90 10.82
N ASP A 26 22.15 1.59 11.24
CA ASP A 26 22.06 2.88 11.91
C ASP A 26 22.56 3.96 10.95
N ALA A 27 21.62 4.79 10.48
CA ALA A 27 21.94 5.93 9.60
C ALA A 27 22.89 6.95 10.24
N GLN A 28 23.07 6.91 11.57
CA GLN A 28 23.98 7.79 12.30
C GLN A 28 25.42 7.26 12.34
N THR A 29 25.63 5.96 12.12
CA THR A 29 26.94 5.32 12.19
C THR A 29 27.55 4.99 10.83
N SER A 30 26.82 5.15 9.73
CA SER A 30 27.35 4.95 8.39
C SER A 30 28.33 6.07 8.05
N VAL A 31 29.61 5.77 8.17
CA VAL A 31 30.69 6.68 7.78
C VAL A 31 31.06 6.37 6.34
N GLY A 32 30.69 7.26 5.40
CA GLY A 32 31.16 7.19 4.03
C GLY A 32 32.71 7.31 3.96
N ALA A 33 33.32 6.82 2.89
CA ALA A 33 34.72 6.99 2.62
C ALA A 33 35.06 8.49 2.57
N GLY A 34 35.57 9.02 3.67
CA GLY A 34 35.84 10.47 3.85
C GLY A 34 35.32 11.04 5.16
N GLY A 35 34.70 10.22 6.04
CA GLY A 35 34.35 10.62 7.41
C GLY A 35 33.01 11.42 7.52
N THR A 36 32.24 11.55 6.45
CA THR A 36 30.95 12.22 6.47
C THR A 36 29.86 11.16 6.49
N ALA A 37 29.04 11.14 7.54
CA ALA A 37 27.86 10.29 7.60
C ALA A 37 26.85 10.73 6.54
N VAL A 38 26.48 9.84 5.61
CA VAL A 38 25.46 10.10 4.61
C VAL A 38 24.27 9.17 4.92
N PRO A 39 23.12 9.71 5.31
CA PRO A 39 21.92 8.90 5.48
C PRO A 39 21.47 8.41 4.10
N VAL A 40 21.54 7.10 3.86
CA VAL A 40 21.04 6.48 2.65
C VAL A 40 19.75 5.76 2.99
N TYR A 41 18.63 6.29 2.51
CA TYR A 41 17.33 5.63 2.61
C TYR A 41 17.13 4.76 1.37
N LEU A 42 17.24 3.46 1.52
CA LEU A 42 16.89 2.52 0.47
C LEU A 42 15.36 2.28 0.47
N TYR A 43 14.63 3.22 -0.11
CA TYR A 43 13.26 2.97 -0.54
C TYR A 43 13.31 2.33 -1.92
N ALA A 44 13.67 1.08 -2.01
CA ALA A 44 13.76 0.63 -3.35
C ALA A 44 13.35 -0.79 -3.54
N ASN A 45 12.71 -0.94 -4.59
CA ASN A 45 12.66 -2.12 -5.39
C ASN A 45 14.07 -2.65 -5.71
N PHE A 46 14.66 -3.29 -4.73
CA PHE A 46 15.91 -4.01 -4.89
C PHE A 46 15.80 -5.06 -6.03
N LYS A 47 14.59 -5.57 -6.29
CA LYS A 47 14.31 -6.49 -7.39
C LYS A 47 14.47 -5.86 -8.77
N ASN A 48 14.07 -4.61 -8.97
CA ASN A 48 14.23 -3.95 -10.27
C ASN A 48 15.68 -3.52 -10.52
N ALA A 49 16.42 -3.20 -9.48
CA ALA A 49 17.86 -3.00 -9.57
C ALA A 49 18.62 -4.32 -9.89
N GLN A 50 18.11 -5.46 -9.41
CA GLN A 50 18.69 -6.78 -9.68
C GLN A 50 18.68 -7.16 -11.17
N SER A 51 17.72 -6.73 -11.96
CA SER A 51 17.67 -7.07 -13.39
C SER A 51 18.73 -6.35 -14.23
N SER A 52 19.28 -5.26 -13.74
CA SER A 52 20.36 -4.50 -14.38
C SER A 52 21.74 -4.74 -13.74
N LEU A 53 21.77 -5.46 -12.62
CA LEU A 53 23.02 -5.81 -11.91
C LEU A 53 23.48 -7.21 -12.36
N ASN A 54 24.60 -7.28 -13.05
CA ASN A 54 25.24 -8.56 -13.36
C ASN A 54 25.93 -9.10 -12.11
N TRP A 55 25.29 -10.01 -11.40
CA TRP A 55 25.80 -10.67 -10.21
C TRP A 55 26.80 -11.76 -10.60
N VAL A 56 27.97 -11.41 -11.09
CA VAL A 56 29.00 -12.38 -11.43
C VAL A 56 30.22 -12.16 -10.55
N GLY A 57 30.35 -13.00 -9.53
CA GLY A 57 31.58 -13.13 -8.77
C GLY A 57 31.88 -11.99 -7.79
N THR A 58 33.15 -11.64 -7.66
CA THR A 58 33.67 -10.66 -6.72
C THR A 58 33.74 -9.23 -7.26
N GLU A 59 32.94 -8.92 -8.26
CA GLU A 59 32.96 -7.60 -8.90
C GLU A 59 32.28 -6.54 -8.03
N ALA A 60 32.86 -5.34 -8.02
CA ALA A 60 32.26 -4.19 -7.37
C ALA A 60 31.04 -3.70 -8.15
N ILE A 61 29.93 -3.48 -7.47
CA ILE A 61 28.70 -3.00 -8.07
C ILE A 61 28.61 -1.50 -7.82
N SER A 62 28.46 -0.73 -8.89
CA SER A 62 28.17 0.70 -8.82
C SER A 62 26.69 0.90 -9.09
N ALA A 63 25.96 1.48 -8.15
CA ALA A 63 24.57 1.87 -8.31
C ALA A 63 24.44 3.39 -8.27
N SER A 64 23.69 3.96 -9.21
CA SER A 64 23.31 5.37 -9.20
C SER A 64 21.87 5.52 -8.73
N VAL A 65 21.62 6.41 -7.79
CA VAL A 65 20.27 6.71 -7.28
C VAL A 65 19.38 7.31 -8.37
N ASP A 66 19.98 7.95 -9.36
CA ASP A 66 19.25 8.57 -10.49
C ASP A 66 18.53 7.56 -11.40
N THR A 67 18.83 6.27 -11.28
CA THR A 67 18.19 5.21 -12.07
C THR A 67 16.98 4.57 -11.41
N ILE A 68 16.62 5.00 -10.20
CA ILE A 68 15.44 4.47 -9.51
C ILE A 68 14.19 5.04 -10.17
N ASN A 69 13.48 4.19 -10.89
CA ASN A 69 12.17 4.54 -11.46
C ASN A 69 11.07 4.12 -10.50
N PHE A 70 10.58 5.07 -9.73
CA PHE A 70 9.51 4.83 -8.76
C PHE A 70 8.16 4.44 -9.41
N ALA A 71 7.95 4.74 -10.69
CA ALA A 71 6.74 4.34 -11.40
C ALA A 71 6.70 2.84 -11.71
N ASN A 72 7.87 2.19 -11.77
CA ASN A 72 7.99 0.74 -11.97
C ASN A 72 8.14 -0.03 -10.67
N THR A 73 7.73 0.55 -9.55
CA THR A 73 7.72 -0.19 -8.28
C THR A 73 6.69 -1.32 -8.37
N ASP A 74 7.07 -2.49 -7.88
CA ASP A 74 6.25 -3.70 -7.83
C ASP A 74 5.14 -3.59 -6.76
N TYR A 75 4.97 -2.39 -6.19
CA TYR A 75 3.98 -2.13 -5.19
C TYR A 75 2.59 -2.07 -5.83
N SER A 76 1.76 -3.04 -5.50
CA SER A 76 0.35 -3.06 -5.89
C SER A 76 -0.51 -3.44 -4.70
N ASN A 77 -1.61 -2.72 -4.56
CA ASN A 77 -2.64 -3.06 -3.58
C ASN A 77 -3.41 -4.28 -4.09
N ALA A 78 -3.78 -5.20 -3.22
CA ALA A 78 -4.81 -6.16 -3.56
C ALA A 78 -6.17 -5.47 -3.56
N GLU A 79 -7.05 -5.88 -4.47
CA GLU A 79 -8.41 -5.37 -4.55
C GLU A 79 -9.43 -6.49 -4.64
N THR A 80 -10.61 -6.27 -4.07
CA THR A 80 -11.73 -7.19 -4.21
C THR A 80 -12.35 -7.07 -5.61
N PRO A 81 -13.08 -8.10 -6.08
CA PRO A 81 -14.07 -7.90 -7.13
C PRO A 81 -15.00 -6.76 -6.75
N THR A 82 -15.58 -6.09 -7.76
CA THR A 82 -16.58 -5.04 -7.49
C THR A 82 -17.76 -5.62 -6.77
N VAL A 83 -18.07 -5.06 -5.61
CA VAL A 83 -19.31 -5.37 -4.88
C VAL A 83 -20.48 -4.79 -5.68
N GLN A 84 -21.47 -5.62 -5.96
CA GLN A 84 -22.62 -5.25 -6.77
C GLN A 84 -23.92 -5.32 -5.97
N SER A 85 -24.90 -4.53 -6.38
CA SER A 85 -26.25 -4.62 -5.85
C SER A 85 -26.90 -5.97 -6.19
N GLN A 86 -27.99 -6.29 -5.49
CA GLN A 86 -28.94 -7.29 -5.99
C GLN A 86 -29.48 -6.86 -7.36
N MET A 87 -30.08 -7.79 -8.07
CA MET A 87 -30.71 -7.49 -9.36
C MET A 87 -31.97 -6.60 -9.14
N ILE A 88 -31.95 -5.41 -9.73
CA ILE A 88 -33.03 -4.44 -9.69
C ILE A 88 -33.49 -4.21 -11.13
N ASN A 89 -34.73 -4.54 -11.47
CA ASN A 89 -35.29 -4.40 -12.82
C ASN A 89 -34.39 -5.04 -13.92
N GLY A 90 -33.79 -6.19 -13.64
CA GLY A 90 -32.96 -6.90 -14.61
C GLY A 90 -31.50 -6.37 -14.70
N ALA A 91 -31.11 -5.39 -13.92
CA ALA A 91 -29.75 -4.82 -13.90
C ALA A 91 -29.10 -4.94 -12.51
N ARG A 92 -27.77 -5.06 -12.50
CA ARG A 92 -26.93 -4.93 -11.30
C ARG A 92 -26.12 -3.66 -11.39
N PHE A 93 -25.97 -3.00 -10.27
CA PHE A 93 -25.18 -1.76 -10.16
C PHE A 93 -23.90 -2.03 -9.40
N ASN A 94 -22.80 -1.52 -9.90
CA ASN A 94 -21.54 -1.53 -9.19
C ASN A 94 -21.64 -0.57 -8.00
N LEU A 95 -21.22 -1.02 -6.83
CA LEU A 95 -21.32 -0.25 -5.60
C LEU A 95 -19.96 0.27 -5.13
N PHE A 96 -18.99 -0.60 -4.95
CA PHE A 96 -17.64 -0.22 -4.50
C PHE A 96 -16.65 -1.38 -4.64
N LYS A 97 -15.38 -1.06 -4.46
CA LYS A 97 -14.30 -2.03 -4.24
C LYS A 97 -13.60 -1.74 -2.91
N ILE A 98 -12.98 -2.74 -2.36
CA ILE A 98 -12.09 -2.63 -1.20
C ILE A 98 -10.67 -2.92 -1.67
N LYS A 99 -9.74 -2.05 -1.28
CA LYS A 99 -8.31 -2.20 -1.56
C LYS A 99 -7.52 -2.27 -0.27
N THR A 100 -6.39 -2.95 -0.32
CA THR A 100 -5.48 -3.03 0.83
C THR A 100 -4.63 -1.77 0.93
N ARG A 101 -4.27 -1.38 2.14
CA ARG A 101 -3.35 -0.26 2.37
C ARG A 101 -1.90 -0.65 2.22
N SER A 102 -1.60 -1.91 2.41
CA SER A 102 -0.27 -2.49 2.23
C SER A 102 -0.14 -3.16 0.86
N HIS A 103 1.08 -3.60 0.54
CA HIS A 103 1.33 -4.42 -0.63
C HIS A 103 0.47 -5.69 -0.60
N GLY A 104 -0.15 -6.01 -1.74
CA GLY A 104 -1.20 -7.03 -1.81
C GLY A 104 -0.75 -8.47 -2.01
N SER A 105 0.57 -8.74 -2.11
CA SER A 105 1.05 -10.07 -2.54
C SER A 105 0.65 -11.22 -1.61
N ASN A 106 0.56 -10.98 -0.31
CA ASN A 106 0.28 -12.01 0.69
C ASN A 106 -1.02 -11.76 1.47
N VAL A 107 -1.84 -10.83 1.03
CA VAL A 107 -3.04 -10.42 1.79
C VAL A 107 -4.01 -11.57 2.00
N ASN A 108 -4.17 -12.46 1.03
CA ASN A 108 -5.07 -13.61 1.17
C ASN A 108 -4.64 -14.61 2.24
N ASP A 109 -3.38 -14.57 2.65
CA ASP A 109 -2.85 -15.38 3.75
C ASP A 109 -2.97 -14.64 5.10
N ASP A 110 -3.09 -13.31 5.08
CA ASP A 110 -3.13 -12.47 6.27
C ASP A 110 -4.56 -12.24 6.77
N PHE A 111 -5.45 -11.73 5.91
CA PHE A 111 -6.81 -11.38 6.29
C PHE A 111 -7.82 -11.50 5.15
N TYR A 112 -9.09 -11.55 5.53
CA TYR A 112 -10.21 -11.52 4.61
C TYR A 112 -11.30 -10.56 5.08
N VAL A 113 -12.17 -10.15 4.14
CA VAL A 113 -13.23 -9.18 4.40
C VAL A 113 -14.58 -9.86 4.36
N VAL A 114 -15.46 -9.54 5.31
CA VAL A 114 -16.81 -10.07 5.43
C VAL A 114 -17.83 -8.94 5.33
N LEU A 115 -18.79 -9.08 4.42
CA LEU A 115 -19.97 -8.25 4.34
C LEU A 115 -21.14 -8.99 5.02
N SER A 116 -21.83 -8.31 5.91
CA SER A 116 -22.92 -8.89 6.69
C SER A 116 -24.04 -7.88 6.97
N ASN A 117 -25.13 -8.33 7.57
CA ASN A 117 -26.25 -7.50 8.01
C ASN A 117 -26.78 -6.55 6.92
N VAL A 118 -26.88 -7.03 5.68
CA VAL A 118 -27.31 -6.23 4.55
C VAL A 118 -28.81 -5.95 4.67
N LYS A 119 -29.16 -4.67 4.71
CA LYS A 119 -30.55 -4.18 4.69
C LYS A 119 -30.79 -3.44 3.38
N ALA A 120 -31.89 -3.76 2.72
CA ALA A 120 -32.27 -3.14 1.45
C ALA A 120 -32.54 -1.64 1.60
N ALA A 121 -32.40 -0.90 0.51
CA ALA A 121 -32.86 0.48 0.42
C ALA A 121 -34.37 0.58 0.72
N GLY A 122 -34.76 1.62 1.45
CA GLY A 122 -36.16 1.81 1.88
C GLY A 122 -36.64 0.91 3.03
N SER A 123 -35.79 -0.01 3.53
CA SER A 123 -36.12 -0.86 4.69
C SER A 123 -35.90 -0.19 6.04
N ILE A 124 -35.19 0.96 6.04
CA ILE A 124 -34.89 1.73 7.24
C ILE A 124 -35.77 2.96 7.26
N ALA A 125 -36.55 3.12 8.34
CA ALA A 125 -37.44 4.26 8.49
C ALA A 125 -36.68 5.59 8.41
N GLY A 126 -37.13 6.48 7.53
CA GLY A 126 -36.51 7.80 7.33
C GLY A 126 -35.22 7.80 6.49
N SER A 127 -34.89 6.71 5.79
CA SER A 127 -33.75 6.64 4.88
C SER A 127 -34.11 5.96 3.58
N ASP A 128 -33.74 6.57 2.47
CA ASP A 128 -33.85 5.98 1.13
C ASP A 128 -32.72 4.98 0.83
N TYR A 129 -31.73 4.95 1.70
CA TYR A 129 -30.54 4.09 1.57
C TYR A 129 -30.66 2.84 2.43
N GLY A 130 -30.04 1.75 1.95
CA GLY A 130 -29.81 0.55 2.73
C GLY A 130 -28.62 0.70 3.69
N SER A 131 -28.38 -0.34 4.47
CA SER A 131 -27.19 -0.42 5.31
C SER A 131 -26.60 -1.83 5.29
N PHE A 132 -25.32 -1.93 5.69
CA PHE A 132 -24.61 -3.18 5.83
C PHE A 132 -23.51 -3.06 6.88
N SER A 133 -22.92 -4.16 7.24
CA SER A 133 -21.75 -4.22 8.11
C SER A 133 -20.58 -4.79 7.35
N LEU A 134 -19.39 -4.32 7.65
CA LEU A 134 -18.12 -4.79 7.07
C LEU A 134 -17.17 -5.14 8.21
N ALA A 135 -16.49 -6.25 8.09
CA ALA A 135 -15.49 -6.70 9.06
C ALA A 135 -14.25 -7.24 8.35
N VAL A 136 -13.11 -7.07 8.97
CA VAL A 136 -11.82 -7.64 8.57
C VAL A 136 -11.44 -8.68 9.60
N HIS A 137 -11.17 -9.90 9.14
CA HIS A 137 -10.79 -11.03 9.97
C HIS A 137 -9.42 -11.57 9.55
N LYS A 138 -8.66 -12.04 10.52
CA LYS A 138 -7.41 -12.74 10.28
C LYS A 138 -7.68 -14.12 9.69
N VAL A 139 -6.84 -14.58 8.76
CA VAL A 139 -7.02 -15.89 8.12
C VAL A 139 -6.67 -17.04 9.06
N ASP A 140 -5.60 -16.93 9.83
CA ASP A 140 -5.06 -17.99 10.68
C ASP A 140 -6.07 -18.57 11.69
N ASP A 141 -6.77 -17.69 12.39
CA ASP A 141 -7.63 -18.05 13.52
C ASP A 141 -9.05 -17.47 13.44
N GLY A 142 -9.35 -16.74 12.37
CA GLY A 142 -10.63 -16.07 12.17
C GLY A 142 -10.89 -14.90 13.14
N SER A 143 -9.88 -14.46 13.89
CA SER A 143 -10.05 -13.37 14.85
C SER A 143 -10.45 -12.07 14.15
N LEU A 144 -11.29 -11.27 14.82
CA LEU A 144 -11.75 -9.99 14.33
C LEU A 144 -10.61 -8.96 14.48
N LEU A 145 -10.20 -8.35 13.37
CA LEU A 145 -9.24 -7.26 13.36
C LEU A 145 -9.93 -5.90 13.44
N GLU A 146 -10.91 -5.66 12.56
CA GLU A 146 -11.67 -4.42 12.49
C GLU A 146 -13.13 -4.69 12.11
N SER A 147 -14.06 -3.87 12.58
CA SER A 147 -15.47 -3.97 12.19
C SER A 147 -16.18 -2.62 12.18
N TRP A 148 -17.10 -2.48 11.24
CA TRP A 148 -17.96 -1.30 11.09
C TRP A 148 -19.39 -1.76 10.86
N HIS A 149 -20.31 -1.09 11.50
CA HIS A 149 -21.72 -1.44 11.48
C HIS A 149 -22.56 -0.31 10.90
N ASN A 150 -23.70 -0.67 10.30
CA ASN A 150 -24.66 0.27 9.73
C ASN A 150 -24.05 1.23 8.70
N LEU A 151 -23.07 0.76 7.92
CA LEU A 151 -22.49 1.52 6.82
C LEU A 151 -23.56 1.81 5.77
N SER A 152 -23.50 2.99 5.17
CA SER A 152 -24.47 3.47 4.19
C SER A 152 -23.77 4.16 3.03
N PHE A 153 -24.49 4.27 1.90
CA PHE A 153 -24.08 5.11 0.77
C PHE A 153 -24.70 6.53 0.82
N ASP A 154 -25.39 6.87 1.89
CA ASP A 154 -25.85 8.23 2.11
C ASP A 154 -24.67 9.14 2.47
N ALA A 155 -24.26 10.02 1.55
CA ALA A 155 -23.14 10.94 1.74
C ALA A 155 -23.36 11.93 2.89
N THR A 156 -24.60 12.16 3.31
CA THR A 156 -24.93 13.04 4.43
C THR A 156 -24.84 12.34 5.78
N SER A 157 -24.83 11.01 5.78
CA SER A 157 -24.80 10.19 6.99
C SER A 157 -23.41 10.21 7.64
N THR A 158 -23.40 10.15 8.97
CA THR A 158 -22.16 9.90 9.75
C THR A 158 -21.57 8.52 9.47
N ASN A 159 -22.40 7.57 8.99
CA ASN A 159 -22.01 6.20 8.66
C ASN A 159 -21.75 6.02 7.15
N TYR A 160 -21.50 7.10 6.43
CA TYR A 160 -21.11 7.05 5.02
C TYR A 160 -19.83 6.22 4.84
N LEU A 161 -19.90 5.20 3.97
CA LEU A 161 -18.86 4.19 3.82
C LEU A 161 -17.44 4.78 3.66
N PRO A 162 -17.17 5.68 2.70
CA PRO A 162 -15.83 6.25 2.54
C PRO A 162 -15.39 7.11 3.73
N ARG A 163 -16.33 7.78 4.39
CA ARG A 163 -16.05 8.60 5.57
C ARG A 163 -15.60 7.77 6.77
N VAL A 164 -16.19 6.58 6.94
CA VAL A 164 -15.95 5.72 8.12
C VAL A 164 -14.71 4.85 7.95
N ILE A 165 -14.43 4.37 6.74
CA ILE A 165 -13.29 3.50 6.46
C ILE A 165 -12.09 4.31 5.96
N GLY A 166 -12.36 5.23 5.04
CA GLY A 166 -11.37 6.02 4.31
C GLY A 166 -11.25 5.61 2.84
N ASP A 167 -10.85 6.55 2.02
CA ASP A 167 -10.67 6.37 0.57
C ASP A 167 -9.35 6.96 0.06
N ARG A 168 -8.48 7.43 0.99
CA ARG A 168 -7.21 8.06 0.60
C ARG A 168 -6.21 7.03 0.10
N TYR A 169 -5.61 7.35 -1.03
CA TYR A 169 -4.48 6.62 -1.58
C TYR A 169 -3.46 7.57 -2.20
N VAL A 170 -2.25 7.07 -2.39
CA VAL A 170 -1.15 7.85 -2.96
C VAL A 170 -0.76 7.23 -4.30
N THR A 171 -0.62 8.08 -5.29
CA THR A 171 -0.02 7.73 -6.58
C THR A 171 1.33 8.40 -6.71
N ILE A 172 2.27 7.71 -7.36
CA ILE A 172 3.63 8.19 -7.62
C ILE A 172 3.76 8.31 -9.13
N ASP A 173 4.14 9.49 -9.61
CA ASP A 173 4.41 9.70 -11.03
C ASP A 173 5.81 9.19 -11.42
N THR A 174 6.13 9.23 -12.72
CA THR A 174 7.43 8.79 -13.26
C THR A 174 8.62 9.59 -12.73
N ASN A 175 8.38 10.77 -12.16
CA ASN A 175 9.40 11.64 -11.58
C ASN A 175 9.52 11.46 -10.06
N GLY A 176 8.78 10.51 -9.48
CA GLY A 176 8.77 10.27 -8.03
C GLY A 176 7.90 11.25 -7.25
N LYS A 177 7.08 12.09 -7.91
CA LYS A 177 6.19 13.01 -7.22
C LYS A 177 4.97 12.28 -6.69
N LEU A 178 4.69 12.48 -5.41
CA LEU A 178 3.52 11.94 -4.72
C LEU A 178 2.29 12.80 -5.01
N THR A 179 1.19 12.15 -5.37
CA THR A 179 -0.14 12.76 -5.45
C THR A 179 -1.08 12.04 -4.51
N TYR A 180 -1.73 12.82 -3.65
CA TYR A 180 -2.72 12.31 -2.69
C TYR A 180 -4.11 12.43 -3.29
N ASN A 181 -4.82 11.32 -3.31
CA ASN A 181 -6.18 11.19 -3.84
C ASN A 181 -7.12 10.77 -2.73
N GLY A 182 -8.43 10.98 -2.93
CA GLY A 182 -9.49 10.65 -1.96
C GLY A 182 -9.80 11.80 -1.00
N ASP A 183 -11.05 11.84 -0.58
CA ASP A 183 -11.60 12.94 0.24
C ASP A 183 -11.53 12.63 1.74
N TRP A 184 -11.57 11.35 2.11
CA TRP A 184 -11.70 10.90 3.50
C TRP A 184 -10.43 10.24 4.01
N PRO A 185 -9.93 10.64 5.21
CA PRO A 185 -8.75 10.00 5.81
C PRO A 185 -9.01 8.51 6.08
N ASN A 186 -7.99 7.68 5.86
CA ASN A 186 -8.08 6.25 6.16
C ASN A 186 -8.09 6.03 7.67
N LEU A 187 -9.22 5.60 8.20
CA LEU A 187 -9.40 5.23 9.60
C LEU A 187 -9.09 3.74 9.82
N SER A 188 -9.32 2.89 8.81
CA SER A 188 -8.86 1.52 8.82
C SER A 188 -7.33 1.43 8.72
N LYS A 189 -6.75 0.44 9.40
CA LYS A 189 -5.32 0.11 9.30
C LYS A 189 -5.00 -0.79 8.11
N HIS A 190 -5.99 -1.56 7.65
CA HIS A 190 -5.79 -2.64 6.68
C HIS A 190 -6.31 -2.30 5.28
N ILE A 191 -7.42 -1.60 5.19
CA ILE A 191 -8.15 -1.40 3.94
C ILE A 191 -8.52 0.06 3.68
N TYR A 192 -8.90 0.36 2.45
CA TYR A 192 -9.60 1.57 2.04
C TYR A 192 -10.62 1.27 0.94
N VAL A 193 -11.56 2.18 0.72
CA VAL A 193 -12.64 2.02 -0.26
C VAL A 193 -12.31 2.73 -1.56
N SER A 194 -12.68 2.15 -2.69
CA SER A 194 -12.53 2.76 -4.00
C SER A 194 -13.72 2.44 -4.90
N ASP A 195 -13.82 3.14 -6.02
CA ASP A 195 -14.80 2.89 -7.09
C ASP A 195 -16.26 2.87 -6.60
N TYR A 196 -16.65 3.83 -5.72
CA TYR A 196 -17.97 4.00 -5.14
C TYR A 196 -18.76 5.16 -5.74
#